data_e605475ffa58fd81c8473698ba242653
#
_entry.id   e605475ffa58fd81c8473698ba242653
#
_cell.length_a   1.000
_cell.length_b   1.000
_cell.length_c   1.000
_cell.angle_alpha   90.00
_cell.angle_beta   90.00
_cell.angle_gamma   90.00
#
_symmetry.space_group_name_H-M   'P 1'
#
loop_
_entity.id
_entity.type
_entity.pdbx_description
1 polymer ?
#
loop_
_entity_poly.entity_id
_entity_poly.type
_entity_poly.pdbx_seq_one_letter_code
_entity_poly.pdbx_strand_id
1 'polypeptide(L)'
;MANESYPLVSVIIPFYNCPYIDQSVASVLNQTYPNIETIVVDDGSTFHQNKLAPFRSRIHYFGKANGGTGSAMNYGLRAASGKYRVWLSSDDLMYPHKIARQVAYMEERQALISCTDFHLIDADNRITMRALAVKFPSLRKLIEALFTFCPINGSTVMMHRSLTEKIGYFNEALACTQDYEYWLRVHLARIDFYYMNEVLTLYRWHEGMGSVQKKAAVDYEFNLVRDQYAPQMRALLNLL
;
A
#
# COMPACT_ATOMS: atom_id res chain seq x y z
N MET A 1 -26.10 -1.45 24.28
CA MET A 1 -25.42 -1.05 23.04
C MET A 1 -23.94 -1.35 23.27
N ALA A 2 -23.38 -2.32 22.56
CA ALA A 2 -21.96 -2.60 22.65
C ALA A 2 -21.22 -1.33 22.23
N ASN A 3 -20.27 -0.89 23.04
CA ASN A 3 -19.39 0.22 22.74
C ASN A 3 -18.58 -0.22 21.50
N GLU A 4 -18.98 0.22 20.29
CA GLU A 4 -18.22 -0.07 19.07
C GLU A 4 -16.88 0.65 19.21
N SER A 5 -15.90 -0.09 19.73
CA SER A 5 -14.54 0.42 19.80
C SER A 5 -14.01 0.44 18.38
N TYR A 6 -13.80 1.63 17.81
CA TYR A 6 -13.12 1.80 16.53
C TYR A 6 -11.67 1.29 16.66
N PRO A 7 -11.28 0.16 16.04
CA PRO A 7 -9.90 -0.30 16.12
C PRO A 7 -8.93 0.75 15.57
N LEU A 8 -7.78 0.89 16.21
CA LEU A 8 -6.74 1.81 15.74
C LEU A 8 -6.23 1.39 14.35
N VAL A 9 -6.11 2.35 13.46
CA VAL A 9 -5.55 2.18 12.12
C VAL A 9 -4.27 3.02 11.99
N SER A 10 -3.16 2.37 11.64
CA SER A 10 -1.90 3.04 11.35
C SER A 10 -1.78 3.26 9.83
N VAL A 11 -1.78 4.51 9.40
CA VAL A 11 -1.49 4.85 8.00
C VAL A 11 -0.01 5.19 7.88
N ILE A 12 0.71 4.40 7.08
CA ILE A 12 2.15 4.50 6.86
C ILE A 12 2.39 5.16 5.52
N ILE A 13 3.12 6.26 5.52
CA ILE A 13 3.47 7.05 4.34
C ILE A 13 5.00 7.05 4.19
N PRO A 14 5.57 6.20 3.32
CA PRO A 14 6.98 6.30 2.96
C PRO A 14 7.19 7.56 2.14
N PHE A 15 8.17 8.39 2.53
CA PHE A 15 8.42 9.68 1.92
C PHE A 15 9.89 9.80 1.48
N TYR A 16 10.10 10.12 0.21
CA TYR A 16 11.41 10.49 -0.33
C TYR A 16 11.27 11.55 -1.41
N ASN A 17 11.66 12.79 -1.10
CA ASN A 17 11.69 13.93 -2.04
C ASN A 17 10.39 14.16 -2.84
N CYS A 18 9.23 13.75 -2.31
CA CYS A 18 7.95 13.84 -3.03
C CYS A 18 7.31 15.24 -2.86
N PRO A 19 6.99 15.94 -3.95
CA PRO A 19 6.38 17.27 -3.88
C PRO A 19 4.92 17.26 -3.42
N TYR A 20 4.27 16.10 -3.32
CA TYR A 20 2.85 15.95 -2.99
C TYR A 20 2.60 15.48 -1.55
N ILE A 21 3.66 15.35 -0.72
CA ILE A 21 3.57 14.77 0.63
C ILE A 21 2.57 15.48 1.54
N ASP A 22 2.44 16.80 1.42
CA ASP A 22 1.45 17.60 2.14
C ASP A 22 0.02 17.21 1.81
N GLN A 23 -0.26 16.94 0.53
CA GLN A 23 -1.58 16.51 0.07
C GLN A 23 -1.91 15.10 0.55
N SER A 24 -0.95 14.19 0.48
CA SER A 24 -1.09 12.81 0.97
C SER A 24 -1.42 12.80 2.47
N VAL A 25 -0.63 13.50 3.29
CA VAL A 25 -0.87 13.64 4.73
C VAL A 25 -2.22 14.28 5.01
N ALA A 26 -2.57 15.37 4.31
CA ALA A 26 -3.88 16.03 4.48
C ALA A 26 -5.04 15.09 4.18
N SER A 27 -4.93 14.21 3.17
CA SER A 27 -5.97 13.24 2.84
C SER A 27 -6.21 12.20 3.94
N VAL A 28 -5.17 11.82 4.69
CA VAL A 28 -5.27 10.96 5.87
C VAL A 28 -5.89 11.70 7.06
N LEU A 29 -5.45 12.91 7.33
CA LEU A 29 -5.95 13.71 8.45
C LEU A 29 -7.41 14.17 8.29
N ASN A 30 -7.95 14.08 7.06
CA ASN A 30 -9.34 14.38 6.71
C ASN A 30 -10.22 13.13 6.58
N GLN A 31 -9.76 11.97 7.04
CA GLN A 31 -10.59 10.75 7.07
C GLN A 31 -11.73 10.89 8.08
N THR A 32 -12.89 10.32 7.75
CA THR A 32 -14.06 10.30 8.63
C THR A 32 -13.96 9.25 9.75
N TYR A 33 -12.97 8.37 9.69
CA TYR A 33 -12.71 7.37 10.72
C TYR A 33 -11.98 8.01 11.91
N PRO A 34 -12.48 7.83 13.18
CA PRO A 34 -12.01 8.65 14.30
C PRO A 34 -10.68 8.20 14.92
N ASN A 35 -10.24 6.95 14.70
CA ASN A 35 -9.10 6.37 15.43
C ASN A 35 -7.95 5.99 14.47
N ILE A 36 -7.17 7.00 14.08
CA ILE A 36 -6.05 6.88 13.14
C ILE A 36 -4.77 7.45 13.75
N GLU A 37 -3.68 6.72 13.62
CA GLU A 37 -2.33 7.26 13.72
C GLU A 37 -1.71 7.40 12.33
N THR A 38 -1.11 8.55 12.05
CA THR A 38 -0.44 8.83 10.78
C THR A 38 1.07 8.77 10.98
N ILE A 39 1.74 7.85 10.31
CA ILE A 39 3.17 7.60 10.42
C ILE A 39 3.84 7.99 9.10
N VAL A 40 4.62 9.05 9.10
CA VAL A 40 5.44 9.46 7.95
C VAL A 40 6.88 9.00 8.19
N VAL A 41 7.39 8.17 7.29
CA VAL A 41 8.78 7.72 7.32
C VAL A 41 9.56 8.39 6.20
N ASP A 42 10.36 9.37 6.59
CA ASP A 42 11.26 10.10 5.69
C ASP A 42 12.52 9.26 5.44
N ASP A 43 12.61 8.74 4.24
CA ASP A 43 13.70 7.86 3.79
C ASP A 43 14.92 8.66 3.29
N GLY A 44 15.33 9.67 4.06
CA GLY A 44 16.50 10.49 3.77
C GLY A 44 16.25 11.58 2.73
N SER A 45 15.08 12.21 2.75
CA SER A 45 14.76 13.31 1.84
C SER A 45 15.66 14.51 2.06
N THR A 46 15.95 15.23 0.99
CA THR A 46 16.66 16.53 0.97
C THR A 46 15.76 17.67 0.49
N PHE A 47 14.56 17.34 -0.01
CA PHE A 47 13.57 18.28 -0.52
C PHE A 47 12.18 17.99 0.06
N HIS A 48 11.35 19.04 0.13
CA HIS A 48 9.93 19.01 0.46
C HIS A 48 9.56 18.63 1.92
N GLN A 49 10.53 18.40 2.82
CA GLN A 49 10.29 18.15 4.25
C GLN A 49 9.58 19.34 4.93
N ASN A 50 9.82 20.55 4.46
CA ASN A 50 9.19 21.79 4.95
C ASN A 50 7.66 21.78 4.76
N LYS A 51 7.14 21.05 3.77
CA LYS A 51 5.70 20.87 3.53
C LYS A 51 4.99 20.14 4.66
N LEU A 52 5.72 19.39 5.48
CA LEU A 52 5.19 18.69 6.65
C LEU A 52 5.07 19.59 7.89
N ALA A 53 5.63 20.81 7.88
CA ALA A 53 5.62 21.70 9.04
C ALA A 53 4.20 21.94 9.62
N PRO A 54 3.14 22.16 8.81
CA PRO A 54 1.77 22.36 9.33
C PRO A 54 1.17 21.13 10.01
N PHE A 55 1.72 19.95 9.76
CA PHE A 55 1.15 18.67 10.22
C PHE A 55 1.94 18.03 11.37
N ARG A 56 3.09 18.59 11.75
CA ARG A 56 4.04 17.97 12.70
C ARG A 56 3.42 17.59 14.05
N SER A 57 2.46 18.33 14.55
CA SER A 57 1.75 18.03 15.81
C SER A 57 0.70 16.91 15.68
N ARG A 58 0.39 16.47 14.47
CA ARG A 58 -0.68 15.51 14.17
C ARG A 58 -0.17 14.23 13.56
N ILE A 59 1.15 14.10 13.32
CA ILE A 59 1.77 12.94 12.69
C ILE A 59 2.94 12.43 13.52
N HIS A 60 3.21 11.15 13.44
CA HIS A 60 4.48 10.57 13.88
C HIS A 60 5.46 10.63 12.70
N TYR A 61 6.49 11.44 12.84
CA TYR A 61 7.50 11.59 11.80
C TYR A 61 8.80 10.93 12.24
N PHE A 62 9.32 10.06 11.38
CA PHE A 62 10.58 9.37 11.56
C PHE A 62 11.49 9.62 10.36
N GLY A 63 12.71 10.09 10.59
CA GLY A 63 13.75 10.22 9.57
C GLY A 63 14.74 9.06 9.66
N LYS A 64 15.16 8.53 8.52
CA LYS A 64 16.20 7.50 8.41
C LYS A 64 17.10 7.74 7.19
N ALA A 65 18.24 7.08 7.14
CA ALA A 65 19.04 7.03 5.91
C ALA A 65 18.26 6.33 4.80
N ASN A 66 18.44 6.79 3.55
CA ASN A 66 17.76 6.20 2.41
C ASN A 66 18.04 4.70 2.30
N GLY A 67 16.99 3.92 2.22
CA GLY A 67 17.01 2.46 2.08
C GLY A 67 15.92 1.94 1.15
N GLY A 68 15.18 2.85 0.50
CA GLY A 68 14.10 2.53 -0.42
C GLY A 68 12.74 2.30 0.26
N THR A 69 11.72 2.19 -0.57
CA THR A 69 10.30 2.10 -0.13
C THR A 69 10.05 0.92 0.81
N GLY A 70 10.62 -0.25 0.53
CA GLY A 70 10.49 -1.44 1.39
C GLY A 70 11.03 -1.20 2.80
N SER A 71 12.21 -0.58 2.90
CA SER A 71 12.85 -0.23 4.17
C SER A 71 12.04 0.82 4.96
N ALA A 72 11.54 1.86 4.28
CA ALA A 72 10.67 2.86 4.89
C ALA A 72 9.35 2.27 5.37
N MET A 73 8.71 1.41 4.57
CA MET A 73 7.50 0.68 4.95
C MET A 73 7.74 -0.21 6.17
N ASN A 74 8.83 -0.96 6.19
CA ASN A 74 9.18 -1.83 7.32
C ASN A 74 9.43 -1.05 8.60
N TYR A 75 10.08 0.12 8.50
CA TYR A 75 10.23 1.03 9.65
C TYR A 75 8.86 1.44 10.20
N GLY A 76 7.97 1.91 9.32
CA GLY A 76 6.61 2.29 9.68
C GLY A 76 5.80 1.13 10.26
N LEU A 77 5.91 -0.06 9.70
CA LEU A 77 5.22 -1.27 10.20
C LEU A 77 5.68 -1.67 11.62
N ARG A 78 6.97 -1.45 11.96
CA ARG A 78 7.50 -1.68 13.31
C ARG A 78 7.03 -0.61 14.30
N ALA A 79 6.88 0.63 13.85
CA ALA A 79 6.38 1.74 14.67
C ALA A 79 4.86 1.74 14.86
N ALA A 80 4.13 1.04 13.98
CA ALA A 80 2.67 1.01 13.95
C ALA A 80 2.07 0.24 15.12
N SER A 81 1.13 0.87 15.86
CA SER A 81 0.40 0.28 17.00
C SER A 81 -0.97 -0.25 16.60
N GLY A 82 -1.48 0.13 15.42
CA GLY A 82 -2.83 -0.17 14.95
C GLY A 82 -3.10 -1.66 14.73
N LYS A 83 -4.36 -2.05 14.94
CA LYS A 83 -4.89 -3.35 14.52
C LYS A 83 -4.78 -3.53 13.01
N TYR A 84 -5.06 -2.45 12.27
CA TYR A 84 -4.91 -2.37 10.82
C TYR A 84 -3.78 -1.43 10.44
N ARG A 85 -3.11 -1.76 9.36
CA ARG A 85 -1.99 -1.03 8.78
C ARG A 85 -2.31 -0.74 7.33
N VAL A 86 -2.18 0.50 6.91
CA VAL A 86 -2.48 0.98 5.57
C VAL A 86 -1.23 1.57 4.97
N TRP A 87 -0.91 1.19 3.75
CA TRP A 87 0.10 1.88 2.95
C TRP A 87 -0.58 3.01 2.18
N LEU A 88 0.03 4.20 2.21
CA LEU A 88 -0.28 5.29 1.29
C LEU A 88 1.04 5.83 0.74
N SER A 89 1.23 5.81 -0.56
CA SER A 89 2.38 6.46 -1.20
C SER A 89 2.30 7.98 -1.03
N SER A 90 3.46 8.63 -0.94
CA SER A 90 3.54 10.08 -0.62
C SER A 90 2.99 11.01 -1.71
N ASP A 91 2.66 10.47 -2.88
CA ASP A 91 2.07 11.16 -4.03
C ASP A 91 0.56 10.86 -4.23
N ASP A 92 0.01 9.87 -3.51
CA ASP A 92 -1.38 9.44 -3.64
C ASP A 92 -2.31 10.10 -2.61
N LEU A 93 -3.62 9.99 -2.84
CA LEU A 93 -4.65 10.51 -1.95
C LEU A 93 -5.68 9.44 -1.60
N MET A 94 -6.27 9.58 -0.42
CA MET A 94 -7.42 8.78 0.02
C MET A 94 -8.71 9.58 -0.08
N TYR A 95 -9.79 8.95 -0.54
CA TYR A 95 -11.13 9.51 -0.34
C TYR A 95 -11.49 9.54 1.17
N PRO A 96 -12.30 10.50 1.63
CA PRO A 96 -12.57 10.72 3.06
C PRO A 96 -13.11 9.50 3.82
N HIS A 97 -13.77 8.58 3.12
CA HIS A 97 -14.40 7.40 3.73
C HIS A 97 -13.58 6.11 3.60
N LYS A 98 -12.35 6.17 3.04
CA LYS A 98 -11.56 4.96 2.75
C LYS A 98 -11.35 4.10 3.99
N ILE A 99 -10.85 4.69 5.06
CA ILE A 99 -10.51 3.93 6.27
C ILE A 99 -11.77 3.32 6.88
N ALA A 100 -12.84 4.12 7.05
CA ALA A 100 -14.10 3.64 7.64
C ALA A 100 -14.69 2.47 6.84
N ARG A 101 -14.76 2.60 5.52
CA ARG A 101 -15.32 1.58 4.63
C ARG A 101 -14.47 0.30 4.62
N GLN A 102 -13.17 0.45 4.52
CA GLN A 102 -12.27 -0.70 4.41
C GLN A 102 -12.13 -1.45 5.75
N VAL A 103 -12.15 -0.75 6.90
CA VAL A 103 -12.19 -1.39 8.23
C VAL A 103 -13.48 -2.21 8.37
N ALA A 104 -14.66 -1.63 8.10
CA ALA A 104 -15.93 -2.35 8.17
C ALA A 104 -15.93 -3.61 7.27
N TYR A 105 -15.41 -3.49 6.05
CA TYR A 105 -15.28 -4.60 5.11
C TYR A 105 -14.38 -5.73 5.63
N MET A 106 -13.24 -5.36 6.25
CA MET A 106 -12.30 -6.35 6.79
C MET A 106 -12.81 -7.01 8.07
N GLU A 107 -13.48 -6.27 8.95
CA GLU A 107 -14.09 -6.81 10.17
C GLU A 107 -15.20 -7.82 9.83
N GLU A 108 -16.10 -7.48 8.90
CA GLU A 108 -17.18 -8.36 8.44
C GLU A 108 -16.67 -9.71 7.93
N ARG A 109 -15.52 -9.69 7.22
CA ARG A 109 -14.94 -10.88 6.58
C ARG A 109 -13.82 -11.54 7.37
N GLN A 110 -13.45 -10.97 8.52
CA GLN A 110 -12.28 -11.37 9.28
C GLN A 110 -11.01 -11.43 8.39
N ALA A 111 -10.92 -10.49 7.44
CA ALA A 111 -9.90 -10.45 6.43
C ALA A 111 -8.54 -10.03 7.00
N LEU A 112 -7.47 -10.69 6.58
CA LEU A 112 -6.10 -10.31 6.93
C LEU A 112 -5.53 -9.25 6.01
N ILE A 113 -6.05 -9.16 4.78
CA ILE A 113 -5.62 -8.19 3.78
C ILE A 113 -6.76 -7.90 2.81
N SER A 114 -6.88 -6.64 2.42
CA SER A 114 -7.81 -6.21 1.35
C SER A 114 -7.21 -5.08 0.53
N CYS A 115 -7.68 -4.95 -0.70
CA CYS A 115 -7.44 -3.79 -1.55
C CYS A 115 -8.77 -3.23 -2.09
N THR A 116 -8.71 -1.99 -2.58
CA THR A 116 -9.85 -1.27 -3.14
C THR A 116 -9.62 -0.92 -4.60
N ASP A 117 -10.64 -0.41 -5.27
CA ASP A 117 -10.47 0.23 -6.57
C ASP A 117 -9.88 1.64 -6.42
N PHE A 118 -9.40 2.21 -7.52
CA PHE A 118 -8.77 3.53 -7.54
C PHE A 118 -9.04 4.27 -8.84
N HIS A 119 -8.94 5.59 -8.79
CA HIS A 119 -8.85 6.45 -9.96
C HIS A 119 -7.43 6.89 -10.21
N LEU A 120 -7.08 7.15 -11.47
CA LEU A 120 -5.85 7.83 -11.84
C LEU A 120 -6.08 9.34 -11.81
N ILE A 121 -5.15 10.07 -11.20
CA ILE A 121 -5.13 11.53 -11.22
C ILE A 121 -3.81 12.05 -11.82
N ASP A 122 -3.85 13.26 -12.38
CA ASP A 122 -2.67 13.99 -12.81
C ASP A 122 -2.03 14.81 -11.67
N ALA A 123 -0.99 15.58 -12.01
CA ALA A 123 -0.29 16.47 -11.09
C ALA A 123 -1.20 17.53 -10.43
N ASP A 124 -2.30 17.91 -11.10
CA ASP A 124 -3.27 18.91 -10.65
C ASP A 124 -4.48 18.32 -9.93
N ASN A 125 -4.44 17.03 -9.56
CA ASN A 125 -5.53 16.25 -8.94
C ASN A 125 -6.77 16.03 -9.86
N ARG A 126 -6.65 16.21 -11.17
CA ARG A 126 -7.76 15.92 -12.08
C ARG A 126 -7.81 14.42 -12.37
N ILE A 127 -9.00 13.84 -12.28
CA ILE A 127 -9.17 12.42 -12.62
C ILE A 127 -9.01 12.25 -14.14
N THR A 128 -8.01 11.47 -14.53
CA THR A 128 -7.71 11.14 -15.92
C THR A 128 -8.28 9.80 -16.36
N MET A 129 -8.33 8.82 -15.43
CA MET A 129 -8.94 7.52 -15.69
C MET A 129 -9.69 7.04 -14.45
N ARG A 130 -10.74 6.21 -14.66
CA ARG A 130 -11.65 5.79 -13.58
C ARG A 130 -11.65 4.27 -13.39
N ALA A 131 -11.73 3.82 -12.13
CA ALA A 131 -11.96 2.43 -11.73
C ALA A 131 -10.97 1.45 -12.40
N LEU A 132 -9.68 1.60 -12.08
CA LEU A 132 -8.58 0.93 -12.78
C LEU A 132 -8.14 -0.40 -12.17
N ALA A 133 -8.65 -0.76 -10.97
CA ALA A 133 -8.29 -2.05 -10.39
C ALA A 133 -8.77 -3.19 -11.27
N VAL A 134 -7.86 -4.11 -11.56
CA VAL A 134 -8.19 -5.30 -12.35
C VAL A 134 -9.05 -6.25 -11.51
N LYS A 135 -10.20 -6.63 -12.02
CA LYS A 135 -11.16 -7.54 -11.38
C LYS A 135 -10.98 -8.95 -11.93
N PHE A 136 -10.66 -9.87 -11.04
CA PHE A 136 -10.45 -11.26 -11.43
C PHE A 136 -11.66 -12.12 -11.04
N PRO A 137 -12.16 -12.97 -11.95
CA PRO A 137 -13.32 -13.83 -11.68
C PRO A 137 -13.01 -14.97 -10.71
N SER A 138 -11.73 -15.26 -10.47
CA SER A 138 -11.28 -16.31 -9.55
C SER A 138 -9.85 -16.04 -9.05
N LEU A 139 -9.49 -16.68 -7.93
CA LEU A 139 -8.12 -16.67 -7.41
C LEU A 139 -7.12 -17.22 -8.45
N ARG A 140 -7.49 -18.28 -9.18
CA ARG A 140 -6.67 -18.81 -10.29
C ARG A 140 -6.30 -17.71 -11.28
N LYS A 141 -7.26 -16.89 -11.72
CA LYS A 141 -7.03 -15.82 -12.70
C LYS A 141 -6.15 -14.69 -12.13
N LEU A 142 -6.30 -14.37 -10.86
CA LEU A 142 -5.40 -13.43 -10.17
C LEU A 142 -3.97 -13.99 -10.16
N ILE A 143 -3.78 -15.25 -9.77
CA ILE A 143 -2.44 -15.86 -9.72
C ILE A 143 -1.82 -15.98 -11.13
N GLU A 144 -2.60 -16.32 -12.16
CA GLU A 144 -2.13 -16.30 -13.55
C GLU A 144 -1.64 -14.91 -13.97
N ALA A 145 -2.35 -13.85 -13.58
CA ALA A 145 -1.95 -12.47 -13.89
C ALA A 145 -0.64 -12.06 -13.21
N LEU A 146 -0.37 -12.55 -11.99
CA LEU A 146 0.88 -12.28 -11.27
C LEU A 146 2.14 -12.78 -12.00
N PHE A 147 2.01 -13.67 -12.99
CA PHE A 147 3.14 -14.04 -13.87
C PHE A 147 3.44 -13.00 -14.96
N THR A 148 2.56 -12.02 -15.18
CA THR A 148 2.67 -11.05 -16.26
C THR A 148 2.82 -9.61 -15.77
N PHE A 149 2.19 -9.25 -14.64
CA PHE A 149 2.28 -7.92 -14.03
C PHE A 149 1.83 -7.95 -12.56
N CYS A 150 2.10 -6.87 -11.82
CA CYS A 150 1.56 -6.68 -10.47
C CYS A 150 0.18 -5.98 -10.57
N PRO A 151 -0.95 -6.66 -10.32
CA PRO A 151 -2.27 -6.07 -10.45
C PRO A 151 -2.73 -5.28 -9.20
N ILE A 152 -1.95 -5.28 -8.12
CA ILE A 152 -2.34 -4.73 -6.83
C ILE A 152 -1.54 -3.45 -6.58
N ASN A 153 -2.24 -2.33 -6.48
CA ASN A 153 -1.65 -1.04 -6.12
C ASN A 153 -1.52 -0.93 -4.59
N GLY A 154 -0.30 -0.70 -4.08
CA GLY A 154 0.00 -0.64 -2.65
C GLY A 154 -0.85 0.37 -1.87
N SER A 155 -1.12 1.57 -2.44
CA SER A 155 -1.92 2.62 -1.79
C SER A 155 -3.40 2.25 -1.59
N THR A 156 -3.87 1.16 -2.21
CA THR A 156 -5.22 0.64 -2.01
C THR A 156 -5.31 -0.36 -0.84
N VAL A 157 -4.16 -0.84 -0.36
CA VAL A 157 -4.09 -1.99 0.55
C VAL A 157 -4.24 -1.59 2.01
N MET A 158 -5.04 -2.40 2.73
CA MET A 158 -5.11 -2.45 4.19
C MET A 158 -4.79 -3.87 4.66
N MET A 159 -3.96 -3.98 5.70
CA MET A 159 -3.48 -5.24 6.27
C MET A 159 -3.82 -5.31 7.76
N HIS A 160 -4.27 -6.46 8.24
CA HIS A 160 -4.32 -6.74 9.68
C HIS A 160 -2.89 -6.96 10.22
N ARG A 161 -2.60 -6.51 11.45
CA ARG A 161 -1.24 -6.59 12.03
C ARG A 161 -0.65 -8.01 12.05
N SER A 162 -1.49 -9.03 12.22
CA SER A 162 -1.04 -10.42 12.23
C SER A 162 -0.53 -10.92 10.87
N LEU A 163 -0.76 -10.18 9.78
CA LEU A 163 -0.21 -10.55 8.48
C LEU A 163 1.32 -10.52 8.50
N THR A 164 1.90 -9.44 9.03
CA THR A 164 3.37 -9.34 9.17
C THR A 164 3.95 -10.38 10.14
N GLU A 165 3.18 -10.81 11.14
CA GLU A 165 3.57 -11.88 12.03
C GLU A 165 3.62 -13.24 11.31
N LYS A 166 2.73 -13.45 10.33
CA LYS A 166 2.62 -14.71 9.56
C LYS A 166 3.62 -14.82 8.42
N ILE A 167 3.82 -13.74 7.66
CA ILE A 167 4.61 -13.79 6.43
C ILE A 167 5.86 -12.90 6.46
N GLY A 168 6.11 -12.18 7.56
CA GLY A 168 7.24 -11.28 7.71
C GLY A 168 7.02 -9.90 7.08
N TYR A 169 8.10 -9.16 6.98
CA TYR A 169 8.18 -7.80 6.44
C TYR A 169 8.47 -7.79 4.93
N PHE A 170 8.44 -6.61 4.31
CA PHE A 170 8.88 -6.43 2.92
C PHE A 170 10.35 -6.79 2.75
N ASN A 171 10.71 -7.32 1.58
CA ASN A 171 12.10 -7.60 1.25
C ASN A 171 12.83 -6.29 0.90
N GLU A 172 13.72 -5.83 1.80
CA GLU A 172 14.46 -4.57 1.64
C GLU A 172 15.58 -4.65 0.57
N ALA A 173 15.91 -5.84 0.09
CA ALA A 173 16.86 -6.01 -1.00
C ALA A 173 16.25 -5.67 -2.38
N LEU A 174 14.92 -5.55 -2.48
CA LEU A 174 14.20 -5.17 -3.68
C LEU A 174 13.96 -3.66 -3.68
N ALA A 175 14.49 -2.97 -4.66
CA ALA A 175 14.37 -1.52 -4.76
C ALA A 175 13.05 -1.04 -5.36
N CYS A 176 12.39 -1.87 -6.17
CA CYS A 176 11.25 -1.49 -7.01
C CYS A 176 10.03 -2.40 -6.89
N THR A 177 10.20 -3.68 -6.55
CA THR A 177 9.14 -4.71 -6.63
C THR A 177 8.90 -5.42 -5.29
N GLN A 178 9.21 -4.74 -4.19
CA GLN A 178 9.01 -5.24 -2.82
C GLN A 178 7.53 -5.56 -2.52
N ASP A 179 6.60 -4.82 -3.13
CA ASP A 179 5.16 -5.05 -3.03
C ASP A 179 4.75 -6.31 -3.80
N TYR A 180 5.19 -6.44 -5.04
CA TYR A 180 4.92 -7.63 -5.86
C TYR A 180 5.40 -8.91 -5.15
N GLU A 181 6.62 -8.93 -4.63
CA GLU A 181 7.18 -10.05 -3.87
C GLU A 181 6.33 -10.36 -2.63
N TYR A 182 5.88 -9.31 -1.92
CA TYR A 182 5.04 -9.47 -0.73
C TYR A 182 3.69 -10.11 -1.07
N TRP A 183 3.06 -9.70 -2.18
CA TRP A 183 1.79 -10.28 -2.61
C TRP A 183 1.94 -11.74 -3.02
N LEU A 184 3.05 -12.15 -3.64
CA LEU A 184 3.33 -13.56 -3.91
C LEU A 184 3.40 -14.37 -2.61
N ARG A 185 4.08 -13.88 -1.57
CA ARG A 185 4.12 -14.56 -0.26
C ARG A 185 2.75 -14.66 0.41
N VAL A 186 1.89 -13.66 0.28
CA VAL A 186 0.51 -13.71 0.78
C VAL A 186 -0.23 -14.88 0.15
N HIS A 187 -0.17 -15.03 -1.18
CA HIS A 187 -0.85 -16.12 -1.88
C HIS A 187 -0.24 -17.49 -1.58
N LEU A 188 1.08 -17.59 -1.47
CA LEU A 188 1.74 -18.85 -1.10
C LEU A 188 1.42 -19.28 0.34
N ALA A 189 1.18 -18.34 1.25
CA ALA A 189 0.69 -18.62 2.59
C ALA A 189 -0.81 -19.00 2.63
N ARG A 190 -1.48 -19.07 1.47
CA ARG A 190 -2.91 -19.34 1.31
C ARG A 190 -3.79 -18.38 2.10
N ILE A 191 -3.40 -17.12 2.13
CA ILE A 191 -4.16 -16.04 2.74
C ILE A 191 -5.04 -15.42 1.66
N ASP A 192 -6.35 -15.34 1.92
CA ASP A 192 -7.30 -14.73 1.03
C ASP A 192 -7.02 -13.23 0.90
N PHE A 193 -6.81 -12.79 -0.33
CA PHE A 193 -6.65 -11.38 -0.66
C PHE A 193 -8.00 -10.83 -1.14
N TYR A 194 -8.66 -10.07 -0.28
CA TYR A 194 -10.00 -9.57 -0.55
C TYR A 194 -9.97 -8.30 -1.40
N TYR A 195 -10.77 -8.28 -2.45
CA TYR A 195 -10.99 -7.11 -3.28
C TYR A 195 -12.32 -6.44 -2.94
N MET A 196 -12.28 -5.20 -2.49
CA MET A 196 -13.45 -4.36 -2.26
C MET A 196 -13.73 -3.52 -3.51
N ASN A 197 -14.85 -3.80 -4.19
CA ASN A 197 -15.24 -3.11 -5.42
C ASN A 197 -15.77 -1.70 -5.13
N GLU A 198 -14.95 -0.84 -4.55
CA GLU A 198 -15.26 0.56 -4.25
C GLU A 198 -14.02 1.40 -4.50
N VAL A 199 -14.18 2.52 -5.21
CA VAL A 199 -13.08 3.45 -5.49
C VAL A 199 -12.83 4.32 -4.26
N LEU A 200 -11.73 4.06 -3.57
CA LEU A 200 -11.40 4.74 -2.31
C LEU A 200 -10.01 5.41 -2.32
N THR A 201 -9.26 5.28 -3.42
CA THR A 201 -7.91 5.83 -3.59
C THR A 201 -7.82 6.61 -4.89
N LEU A 202 -7.04 7.69 -4.88
CA LEU A 202 -6.63 8.47 -6.03
C LEU A 202 -5.13 8.23 -6.22
N TYR A 203 -4.77 7.47 -7.24
CA TYR A 203 -3.40 7.15 -7.61
C TYR A 203 -2.87 8.22 -8.54
N ARG A 204 -1.76 8.87 -8.17
CA ARG A 204 -1.19 9.95 -8.99
C ARG A 204 -0.21 9.41 -10.00
N TRP A 205 -0.41 9.82 -11.25
CA TRP A 205 0.58 9.60 -12.30
C TRP A 205 1.34 10.90 -12.59
N HIS A 206 2.66 10.84 -12.53
CA HIS A 206 3.56 11.93 -12.93
C HIS A 206 4.93 11.36 -13.34
N GLU A 207 5.67 12.11 -14.14
CA GLU A 207 6.95 11.66 -14.67
C GLU A 207 8.02 11.39 -13.59
N GLY A 208 7.90 12.02 -12.43
CA GLY A 208 8.82 11.83 -11.29
C GLY A 208 8.59 10.57 -10.46
N MET A 209 7.59 9.74 -10.79
CA MET A 209 7.31 8.48 -10.08
C MET A 209 8.48 7.51 -10.17
N GLY A 210 8.76 6.81 -9.07
CA GLY A 210 9.81 5.79 -9.03
C GLY A 210 9.65 4.69 -10.08
N SER A 211 8.41 4.24 -10.33
CA SER A 211 8.09 3.23 -11.35
C SER A 211 8.33 3.71 -12.79
N VAL A 212 8.18 5.02 -13.05
CA VAL A 212 8.47 5.62 -14.35
C VAL A 212 9.98 5.83 -14.53
N GLN A 213 10.62 6.48 -13.54
CA GLN A 213 12.05 6.82 -13.59
C GLN A 213 12.96 5.59 -13.59
N LYS A 214 12.54 4.51 -12.96
CA LYS A 214 13.32 3.27 -12.81
C LYS A 214 12.74 2.11 -13.62
N LYS A 215 12.02 2.38 -14.72
CA LYS A 215 11.30 1.33 -15.46
C LYS A 215 12.16 0.11 -15.79
N ALA A 216 13.38 0.28 -16.27
CA ALA A 216 14.28 -0.82 -16.59
C ALA A 216 14.64 -1.68 -15.35
N ALA A 217 14.82 -1.04 -14.18
CA ALA A 217 15.06 -1.75 -12.93
C ALA A 217 13.80 -2.48 -12.44
N VAL A 218 12.62 -1.86 -12.58
CA VAL A 218 11.33 -2.49 -12.28
C VAL A 218 11.15 -3.75 -13.12
N ASP A 219 11.34 -3.65 -14.44
CA ASP A 219 11.19 -4.77 -15.37
C ASP A 219 12.20 -5.90 -15.06
N TYR A 220 13.43 -5.56 -14.73
CA TYR A 220 14.47 -6.53 -14.33
C TYR A 220 14.10 -7.24 -13.00
N GLU A 221 13.80 -6.48 -11.94
CA GLU A 221 13.44 -7.06 -10.64
C GLU A 221 12.16 -7.88 -10.74
N PHE A 222 11.14 -7.40 -11.49
CA PHE A 222 9.91 -8.15 -11.70
C PHE A 222 10.19 -9.54 -12.26
N ASN A 223 11.01 -9.63 -13.32
CA ASN A 223 11.37 -10.91 -13.91
C ASN A 223 12.15 -11.79 -12.93
N LEU A 224 13.10 -11.23 -12.20
CA LEU A 224 13.88 -11.95 -11.19
C LEU A 224 12.97 -12.55 -10.10
N VAL A 225 12.09 -11.75 -9.52
CA VAL A 225 11.16 -12.19 -8.48
C VAL A 225 10.17 -13.20 -9.03
N ARG A 226 9.58 -12.93 -10.19
CA ARG A 226 8.67 -13.87 -10.87
C ARG A 226 9.32 -15.24 -11.05
N ASP A 227 10.52 -15.28 -11.59
CA ASP A 227 11.22 -16.54 -11.91
C ASP A 227 11.62 -17.29 -10.63
N GLN A 228 11.99 -16.58 -9.57
CA GLN A 228 12.29 -17.15 -8.25
C GLN A 228 11.06 -17.84 -7.65
N TYR A 229 9.87 -17.23 -7.75
CA TYR A 229 8.63 -17.74 -7.15
C TYR A 229 7.80 -18.62 -8.08
N ALA A 230 8.12 -18.67 -9.39
CA ALA A 230 7.35 -19.39 -10.39
C ALA A 230 7.09 -20.87 -10.05
N PRO A 231 8.06 -21.67 -9.55
CA PRO A 231 7.79 -23.07 -9.20
C PRO A 231 6.70 -23.21 -8.13
N GLN A 232 6.77 -22.44 -7.05
CA GLN A 232 5.81 -22.45 -5.94
C GLN A 232 4.43 -21.97 -6.39
N MET A 233 4.39 -20.89 -7.19
CA MET A 233 3.13 -20.33 -7.70
C MET A 233 2.45 -21.27 -8.69
N ARG A 234 3.20 -22.00 -9.54
CA ARG A 234 2.65 -23.07 -10.41
C ARG A 234 2.10 -24.24 -9.59
N ALA A 235 2.82 -24.66 -8.54
CA ALA A 235 2.32 -25.70 -7.64
C ALA A 235 1.00 -25.25 -6.96
N LEU A 236 0.89 -23.99 -6.54
CA LEU A 236 -0.34 -23.44 -6.00
C LEU A 236 -1.49 -23.47 -7.04
N LEU A 237 -1.22 -23.10 -8.30
CA LEU A 237 -2.22 -23.15 -9.38
C LEU A 237 -2.76 -24.57 -9.61
N ASN A 238 -1.93 -25.60 -9.44
CA ASN A 238 -2.35 -26.98 -9.61
C ASN A 238 -3.28 -27.47 -8.49
N LEU A 239 -3.36 -26.73 -7.37
CA LEU A 239 -4.23 -27.04 -6.22
C LEU A 239 -5.56 -26.29 -6.23
N LEU A 240 -5.74 -25.31 -7.14
CA LEU A 240 -6.93 -24.50 -7.34
C LEU A 240 -7.79 -25.05 -8.50
#